data_de2db341ecb0c64832dd35a8298ae8c6
#
_entry.id   de2db341ecb0c64832dd35a8298ae8c6
#
_cell.length_a   1.000
_cell.length_b   1.000
_cell.length_c   1.000
_cell.angle_alpha   90.00
_cell.angle_beta   90.00
_cell.angle_gamma   90.00
#
_symmetry.space_group_name_H-M   'P 1'
#
loop_
_entity.id
_entity.type
_entity.pdbx_description
1 polymer ?
#
loop_
_entity_poly.entity_id
_entity_poly.type
_entity_poly.pdbx_seq_one_letter_code
_entity_poly.pdbx_strand_id
1 'polypeptide(L)'
;MSHLTRRGLLIGSATAAAVALTPEIAYAHEPGGKTRTVPFTLNGTVLDGGEQVTSLTLDVSDFGPIDPTSLTASTFTVHLTSTLPFALPAGETVFTPYDNVQRPVTKARLDHGKLVLELLTIDQTTPGNTLGYMLKAGRNVVMKQVYTITQTAPLTLRGGASLTLPGFTQGRLVDPEVDAYSYHTSGDGMNYRLFSPRQGGGWERDHGRGKRPLIVWLHGGGEGGLLSEDYYDNEPVLRANRGALGFSTPEAQKIFGGAYVVAPQAEDYWLANALPGGPDYSGRLMTLVKELVHRYPVDTQRIYVVGCSNGGYMSLEMTNVYHDFFAASVPICGVVADFPTAGTTLITDAQLKAIDTPSWLVCSAADPVVPPDANSVHASKVIPHAILSEYPTVTRNGITYNGHWSWIYVARNDPQHDGRHIWQWMASKELSNHR
;
A
#
# COMPACT_ATOMS: atom_id res chain seq x y z
N MET A 1 54.43 21.19 23.67
CA MET A 1 54.61 22.66 23.78
C MET A 1 53.76 23.35 22.75
N SER A 2 53.02 24.32 23.17
CA SER A 2 52.23 25.38 22.53
C SER A 2 50.99 25.00 21.72
N HIS A 3 49.89 25.36 22.35
CA HIS A 3 48.57 25.65 21.79
C HIS A 3 48.60 26.72 20.72
N LEU A 4 47.75 26.55 19.68
CA LEU A 4 47.23 27.70 18.95
C LEU A 4 45.79 27.44 18.55
N THR A 5 44.95 28.33 19.02
CA THR A 5 43.49 28.45 18.87
C THR A 5 43.11 28.89 17.46
N ARG A 6 42.03 28.31 16.95
CA ARG A 6 41.34 28.74 15.73
C ARG A 6 40.29 29.81 16.06
N ARG A 7 40.41 30.94 15.41
CA ARG A 7 39.32 31.90 15.17
C ARG A 7 39.37 32.39 13.72
N GLY A 8 38.31 32.07 13.01
CA GLY A 8 37.53 32.91 12.11
C GLY A 8 38.17 33.44 10.83
N LEU A 9 37.59 33.00 9.73
CA LEU A 9 37.24 33.93 8.63
C LEU A 9 36.04 33.38 7.84
N LEU A 10 34.91 34.03 7.93
CA LEU A 10 33.80 33.92 7.02
C LEU A 10 34.14 34.64 5.73
N ILE A 11 34.22 33.91 4.62
CA ILE A 11 34.13 34.51 3.28
C ILE A 11 32.94 33.86 2.62
N GLY A 12 31.88 34.64 2.44
CA GLY A 12 30.69 34.26 1.71
C GLY A 12 30.99 34.14 0.21
N SER A 13 30.74 32.97 -0.34
CA SER A 13 30.62 32.77 -1.78
C SER A 13 29.15 32.66 -2.11
N ALA A 14 28.59 33.70 -2.69
CA ALA A 14 27.27 33.69 -3.29
C ALA A 14 27.32 32.86 -4.56
N THR A 15 26.87 31.62 -4.50
CA THR A 15 26.52 30.83 -5.68
C THR A 15 25.09 31.15 -6.10
N ALA A 16 24.97 31.84 -7.23
CA ALA A 16 23.70 32.09 -7.89
C ALA A 16 23.07 30.74 -8.30
N ALA A 17 22.02 30.33 -7.64
CA ALA A 17 21.16 29.26 -8.10
C ALA A 17 20.40 29.76 -9.33
N ALA A 18 20.67 29.20 -10.48
CA ALA A 18 19.85 29.38 -11.67
C ALA A 18 18.51 28.67 -11.43
N VAL A 19 17.49 29.42 -11.09
CA VAL A 19 16.10 28.94 -11.09
C VAL A 19 15.71 28.72 -12.55
N ALA A 20 15.56 27.48 -12.97
CA ALA A 20 14.93 27.14 -14.24
C ALA A 20 13.47 27.57 -14.16
N LEU A 21 13.14 28.67 -14.80
CA LEU A 21 11.78 29.15 -15.01
C LEU A 21 11.09 28.17 -15.95
N THR A 22 10.20 27.33 -15.43
CA THR A 22 9.14 26.72 -16.23
C THR A 22 8.32 27.82 -16.87
N PRO A 23 7.89 27.73 -18.15
CA PRO A 23 7.06 28.75 -18.74
C PRO A 23 5.71 28.78 -18.00
N GLU A 24 5.51 29.81 -17.19
CA GLU A 24 4.18 30.21 -16.74
C GLU A 24 3.37 30.58 -17.99
N ILE A 25 2.31 29.83 -18.26
CA ILE A 25 1.30 30.27 -19.21
C ILE A 25 0.67 31.52 -18.60
N ALA A 26 1.07 32.67 -19.12
CA ALA A 26 0.52 33.96 -18.71
C ALA A 26 -0.96 34.03 -19.13
N TYR A 27 -1.85 33.81 -18.17
CA TYR A 27 -3.24 34.25 -18.34
C TYR A 27 -3.27 35.77 -18.16
N ALA A 28 -3.94 36.44 -19.09
CA ALA A 28 -4.11 37.89 -19.08
C ALA A 28 -4.68 38.34 -17.71
N HIS A 29 -3.91 39.15 -17.02
CA HIS A 29 -4.25 39.68 -15.70
C HIS A 29 -5.19 40.88 -15.91
N GLU A 30 -6.47 40.73 -15.57
CA GLU A 30 -7.32 41.88 -15.25
C GLU A 30 -6.98 42.31 -13.83
N PRO A 31 -6.83 43.60 -13.56
CA PRO A 31 -6.41 44.09 -12.22
C PRO A 31 -7.55 43.93 -11.22
N GLY A 32 -7.41 42.98 -10.29
CA GLY A 32 -8.16 42.91 -9.05
C GLY A 32 -9.05 41.71 -8.78
N GLY A 33 -9.20 40.74 -9.71
CA GLY A 33 -9.99 39.51 -9.49
C GLY A 33 -9.10 38.30 -9.28
N LYS A 34 -9.21 37.57 -8.17
CA LYS A 34 -8.72 36.20 -8.06
C LYS A 34 -9.42 35.39 -9.16
N THR A 35 -8.66 34.79 -10.08
CA THR A 35 -9.20 33.88 -11.11
C THR A 35 -9.91 32.74 -10.36
N ARG A 36 -11.24 32.71 -10.42
CA ARG A 36 -12.05 31.70 -9.76
C ARG A 36 -11.89 30.40 -10.54
N THR A 37 -11.37 29.35 -9.92
CA THR A 37 -11.25 28.02 -10.52
C THR A 37 -12.09 27.03 -9.72
N VAL A 38 -12.46 25.92 -10.35
CA VAL A 38 -13.19 24.82 -9.71
C VAL A 38 -12.16 23.89 -9.05
N PRO A 39 -12.11 23.79 -7.73
CA PRO A 39 -11.24 22.82 -7.08
C PRO A 39 -11.78 21.40 -7.30
N PHE A 40 -10.87 20.45 -7.50
CA PHE A 40 -11.25 19.04 -7.61
C PHE A 40 -10.32 18.13 -6.82
N THR A 41 -10.87 17.02 -6.34
CA THR A 41 -10.20 15.97 -5.58
C THR A 41 -10.00 14.75 -6.46
N LEU A 42 -8.83 14.10 -6.36
CA LEU A 42 -8.59 12.78 -6.95
C LEU A 42 -9.11 11.72 -5.98
N ASN A 43 -9.95 10.80 -6.44
CA ASN A 43 -10.41 9.69 -5.62
C ASN A 43 -9.68 8.42 -6.03
N GLY A 44 -8.85 7.90 -5.13
CA GLY A 44 -8.11 6.65 -5.25
C GLY A 44 -8.91 5.46 -4.76
N THR A 45 -8.55 4.31 -5.27
CA THR A 45 -8.99 2.99 -4.79
C THR A 45 -7.87 2.00 -5.00
N VAL A 46 -7.47 1.29 -3.95
CA VAL A 46 -6.51 0.20 -4.09
C VAL A 46 -7.21 -1.03 -4.63
N LEU A 47 -6.94 -1.33 -5.91
CA LEU A 47 -7.40 -2.54 -6.59
C LEU A 47 -6.51 -3.74 -6.20
N ASP A 48 -6.82 -4.91 -6.74
CA ASP A 48 -5.98 -6.11 -6.49
C ASP A 48 -4.56 -5.95 -7.05
N GLY A 49 -4.41 -5.18 -8.12
CA GLY A 49 -3.12 -4.86 -8.75
C GLY A 49 -2.52 -3.51 -8.39
N GLY A 50 -3.01 -2.83 -7.36
CA GLY A 50 -2.50 -1.55 -6.89
C GLY A 50 -3.49 -0.40 -6.98
N GLU A 51 -3.11 0.74 -6.42
CA GLU A 51 -3.97 1.92 -6.36
C GLU A 51 -4.11 2.60 -7.73
N GLN A 52 -5.35 2.96 -8.07
CA GLN A 52 -5.67 3.79 -9.23
C GLN A 52 -6.56 4.96 -8.83
N VAL A 53 -6.44 6.08 -9.53
CA VAL A 53 -7.44 7.15 -9.48
C VAL A 53 -8.65 6.71 -10.31
N THR A 54 -9.77 6.50 -9.64
CA THR A 54 -11.00 5.94 -10.22
C THR A 54 -12.04 6.99 -10.56
N SER A 55 -11.99 8.16 -9.92
CA SER A 55 -12.86 9.29 -10.21
C SER A 55 -12.28 10.63 -9.76
N LEU A 56 -12.88 11.72 -10.26
CA LEU A 56 -12.57 13.08 -9.84
C LEU A 56 -13.84 13.72 -9.28
N THR A 57 -13.73 14.40 -8.14
CA THR A 57 -14.84 15.13 -7.52
C THR A 57 -14.59 16.63 -7.59
N LEU A 58 -15.40 17.35 -8.34
CA LEU A 58 -15.32 18.77 -8.58
C LEU A 58 -16.29 19.51 -7.66
N ASP A 59 -15.82 20.54 -6.97
CA ASP A 59 -16.68 21.38 -6.15
C ASP A 59 -17.30 22.52 -7.00
N VAL A 60 -18.53 22.29 -7.42
CA VAL A 60 -19.31 23.20 -8.25
C VAL A 60 -20.37 23.96 -7.46
N SER A 61 -20.33 23.91 -6.12
CA SER A 61 -21.36 24.47 -5.23
C SER A 61 -21.63 25.97 -5.48
N ASP A 62 -20.59 26.69 -5.89
CA ASP A 62 -20.65 28.13 -6.14
C ASP A 62 -21.27 28.56 -7.48
N PHE A 63 -21.54 27.61 -8.37
CA PHE A 63 -21.98 27.91 -9.75
C PHE A 63 -23.50 27.77 -9.96
N GLY A 64 -24.23 27.50 -8.89
CA GLY A 64 -25.67 27.30 -8.93
C GLY A 64 -26.08 25.85 -9.24
N PRO A 65 -27.40 25.55 -9.20
CA PRO A 65 -27.90 24.20 -9.34
C PRO A 65 -27.82 23.75 -10.79
N ILE A 66 -26.91 22.81 -11.08
CA ILE A 66 -26.74 22.20 -12.41
C ILE A 66 -27.93 21.26 -12.68
N ASP A 67 -28.44 21.25 -13.92
CA ASP A 67 -29.38 20.25 -14.40
C ASP A 67 -28.66 18.94 -14.69
N PRO A 68 -28.96 17.84 -13.99
CA PRO A 68 -28.29 16.57 -14.19
C PRO A 68 -28.43 16.02 -15.63
N THR A 69 -29.47 16.41 -16.35
CA THR A 69 -29.70 15.96 -17.74
C THR A 69 -28.71 16.54 -18.74
N SER A 70 -28.00 17.62 -18.38
CA SER A 70 -26.93 18.21 -19.19
C SER A 70 -25.58 17.49 -19.03
N LEU A 71 -25.47 16.55 -18.09
CA LEU A 71 -24.26 15.81 -17.81
C LEU A 71 -24.20 14.52 -18.63
N THR A 72 -23.17 14.40 -19.46
CA THR A 72 -22.88 13.20 -20.24
C THR A 72 -21.42 12.81 -20.05
N ALA A 73 -21.04 11.59 -20.41
CA ALA A 73 -19.64 11.15 -20.38
C ALA A 73 -18.73 12.00 -21.27
N SER A 74 -19.30 12.63 -22.31
CA SER A 74 -18.56 13.49 -23.25
C SER A 74 -18.52 14.97 -22.85
N THR A 75 -19.14 15.36 -21.72
CA THR A 75 -19.13 16.76 -21.25
C THR A 75 -17.74 17.22 -20.84
N PHE A 76 -16.88 16.27 -20.43
CA PHE A 76 -15.51 16.54 -19.99
C PHE A 76 -14.52 15.55 -20.60
N THR A 77 -13.32 16.03 -20.89
CA THR A 77 -12.15 15.18 -21.14
C THR A 77 -11.17 15.30 -19.99
N VAL A 78 -10.50 14.20 -19.68
CA VAL A 78 -9.52 14.12 -18.61
C VAL A 78 -8.24 13.53 -19.15
N HIS A 79 -7.10 14.15 -18.83
CA HIS A 79 -5.77 13.66 -19.19
C HIS A 79 -4.90 13.55 -17.93
N LEU A 80 -3.95 12.61 -17.96
CA LEU A 80 -3.02 12.32 -16.89
C LEU A 80 -1.58 12.44 -17.39
N THR A 81 -0.77 13.18 -16.64
CA THR A 81 0.69 13.11 -16.69
C THR A 81 1.20 12.66 -15.33
N SER A 82 2.12 11.69 -15.30
CA SER A 82 2.76 11.23 -14.07
C SER A 82 4.28 11.24 -14.19
N THR A 83 4.97 11.67 -13.13
CA THR A 83 6.41 11.74 -13.06
C THR A 83 6.91 11.18 -11.74
N LEU A 84 8.15 10.73 -11.69
CA LEU A 84 8.80 10.37 -10.42
C LEU A 84 8.89 11.57 -9.48
N PRO A 85 8.87 11.36 -8.15
CA PRO A 85 9.09 12.42 -7.18
C PRO A 85 10.54 12.92 -7.12
N PHE A 86 11.47 12.18 -7.72
CA PHE A 86 12.90 12.47 -7.81
C PHE A 86 13.42 12.25 -9.25
N ALA A 87 14.67 12.60 -9.52
CA ALA A 87 15.28 12.37 -10.83
C ALA A 87 15.43 10.86 -11.10
N LEU A 88 15.13 10.43 -12.32
CA LEU A 88 15.33 9.02 -12.71
C LEU A 88 16.81 8.66 -12.60
N PRO A 89 17.18 7.66 -11.77
CA PRO A 89 18.58 7.22 -11.67
C PRO A 89 19.14 6.70 -12.99
N ALA A 90 20.44 6.87 -13.21
CA ALA A 90 21.10 6.45 -14.44
C ALA A 90 20.94 4.94 -14.69
N GLY A 91 20.46 4.59 -15.87
CA GLY A 91 20.23 3.20 -16.29
C GLY A 91 19.01 2.54 -15.64
N GLU A 92 18.15 3.31 -14.95
CA GLU A 92 16.87 2.85 -14.42
C GLU A 92 15.76 3.00 -15.45
N THR A 93 14.73 2.20 -15.33
CA THR A 93 13.49 2.28 -16.13
C THR A 93 12.29 2.19 -15.20
N VAL A 94 11.34 3.10 -15.37
CA VAL A 94 10.08 3.09 -14.63
C VAL A 94 8.99 2.49 -15.49
N PHE A 95 8.27 1.52 -14.92
CA PHE A 95 7.05 1.00 -15.53
C PHE A 95 5.92 2.01 -15.25
N THR A 96 5.17 2.36 -16.32
CA THR A 96 4.01 3.25 -16.25
C THR A 96 4.28 4.73 -15.90
N PRO A 97 5.25 5.43 -16.52
CA PRO A 97 5.15 6.87 -16.60
C PRO A 97 4.06 7.20 -17.64
N TYR A 98 3.18 8.13 -17.31
CA TYR A 98 2.14 8.60 -18.24
C TYR A 98 2.49 10.00 -18.72
N ASP A 99 2.43 10.22 -20.03
CA ASP A 99 2.61 11.54 -20.62
C ASP A 99 1.34 11.94 -21.36
N ASN A 100 0.56 12.82 -20.76
CA ASN A 100 -0.67 13.37 -21.31
C ASN A 100 -1.65 12.30 -21.85
N VAL A 101 -1.75 11.16 -21.15
CA VAL A 101 -2.64 10.08 -21.57
C VAL A 101 -4.10 10.40 -21.24
N GLN A 102 -5.01 10.09 -22.14
CA GLN A 102 -6.43 10.27 -21.89
C GLN A 102 -6.93 9.26 -20.84
N ARG A 103 -7.72 9.77 -19.87
CA ARG A 103 -8.47 9.00 -18.89
C ARG A 103 -9.96 9.08 -19.29
N PRO A 104 -10.51 8.08 -20.02
CA PRO A 104 -11.88 8.15 -20.48
C PRO A 104 -12.86 8.33 -19.32
N VAL A 105 -13.72 9.34 -19.43
CA VAL A 105 -14.85 9.53 -18.51
C VAL A 105 -15.97 8.58 -18.94
N THR A 106 -16.39 7.71 -18.04
CA THR A 106 -17.49 6.76 -18.27
C THR A 106 -18.82 7.34 -17.86
N LYS A 107 -18.81 8.24 -16.86
CA LYS A 107 -20.02 8.88 -16.33
C LYS A 107 -19.67 10.21 -15.70
N ALA A 108 -20.52 11.23 -15.94
CA ALA A 108 -20.55 12.45 -15.18
C ALA A 108 -21.89 12.54 -14.43
N ARG A 109 -21.85 12.78 -13.13
CA ARG A 109 -23.06 12.83 -12.27
C ARG A 109 -22.91 13.82 -11.14
N LEU A 110 -24.04 14.26 -10.61
CA LEU A 110 -24.06 15.02 -9.34
C LEU A 110 -24.20 14.06 -8.15
N ASP A 111 -23.43 14.33 -7.13
CA ASP A 111 -23.47 13.62 -5.86
C ASP A 111 -23.33 14.63 -4.71
N HIS A 112 -24.37 14.75 -3.87
CA HIS A 112 -24.41 15.74 -2.77
C HIS A 112 -23.97 17.15 -3.18
N GLY A 113 -24.40 17.62 -4.37
CA GLY A 113 -24.10 18.93 -4.90
C GLY A 113 -22.71 19.11 -5.52
N LYS A 114 -21.91 18.05 -5.56
CA LYS A 114 -20.61 18.03 -6.26
C LYS A 114 -20.74 17.28 -7.60
N LEU A 115 -19.89 17.63 -8.54
CA LEU A 115 -19.82 16.95 -9.83
C LEU A 115 -18.75 15.86 -9.76
N VAL A 116 -19.17 14.61 -10.01
CA VAL A 116 -18.26 13.45 -10.02
C VAL A 116 -18.06 12.98 -11.45
N LEU A 117 -16.79 12.87 -11.86
CA LEU A 117 -16.38 12.27 -13.13
C LEU A 117 -15.82 10.87 -12.83
N GLU A 118 -16.57 9.83 -13.19
CA GLU A 118 -16.12 8.45 -13.08
C GLU A 118 -15.21 8.11 -14.27
N LEU A 119 -14.03 7.57 -13.99
CA LEU A 119 -13.03 7.25 -15.00
C LEU A 119 -13.04 5.75 -15.32
N LEU A 120 -12.83 5.39 -16.59
CA LEU A 120 -12.67 3.99 -16.97
C LEU A 120 -11.51 3.38 -16.15
N THR A 121 -11.84 2.35 -15.41
CA THR A 121 -10.88 1.66 -14.53
C THR A 121 -11.03 0.16 -14.73
N ILE A 122 -10.02 -0.44 -15.34
CA ILE A 122 -9.85 -1.88 -15.50
C ILE A 122 -8.48 -2.21 -14.94
N ASP A 123 -8.44 -2.99 -13.87
CA ASP A 123 -7.20 -3.35 -13.19
C ASP A 123 -6.19 -3.96 -14.17
N GLN A 124 -4.91 -3.62 -14.03
CA GLN A 124 -3.80 -4.01 -14.91
C GLN A 124 -3.91 -3.56 -16.38
N THR A 125 -4.94 -2.82 -16.78
CA THR A 125 -5.17 -2.49 -18.20
C THR A 125 -5.25 -0.99 -18.44
N THR A 126 -6.04 -0.25 -17.65
CA THR A 126 -6.23 1.19 -17.86
C THR A 126 -5.11 2.00 -17.19
N PRO A 127 -4.70 3.13 -17.79
CA PRO A 127 -3.82 4.06 -17.12
C PRO A 127 -4.51 4.63 -15.87
N GLY A 128 -3.73 5.07 -14.89
CA GLY A 128 -4.25 5.68 -13.65
C GLY A 128 -3.64 5.14 -12.38
N ASN A 129 -2.65 4.23 -12.48
CA ASN A 129 -1.87 3.77 -11.35
C ASN A 129 -1.17 4.95 -10.69
N THR A 130 -1.27 5.02 -9.36
CA THR A 130 -0.58 6.03 -8.55
C THR A 130 0.87 5.67 -8.31
N LEU A 131 1.25 4.42 -8.55
CA LEU A 131 2.60 3.91 -8.41
C LEU A 131 3.27 3.67 -9.77
N GLY A 132 4.56 3.97 -9.84
CA GLY A 132 5.48 3.50 -10.87
C GLY A 132 6.41 2.43 -10.30
N TYR A 133 6.73 1.40 -11.08
CA TYR A 133 7.68 0.37 -10.66
C TYR A 133 9.03 0.59 -11.32
N MET A 134 10.07 0.78 -10.50
CA MET A 134 11.45 0.92 -10.94
C MET A 134 12.05 -0.48 -11.16
N LEU A 135 12.36 -0.83 -12.41
CA LEU A 135 12.69 -2.20 -12.81
C LEU A 135 14.01 -2.69 -12.21
N LYS A 136 15.05 -1.87 -12.24
CA LYS A 136 16.37 -2.26 -11.73
C LYS A 136 16.44 -2.25 -10.21
N ALA A 137 15.84 -1.23 -9.59
CA ALA A 137 15.76 -1.14 -8.13
C ALA A 137 14.77 -2.14 -7.54
N GLY A 138 13.80 -2.62 -8.32
CA GLY A 138 12.73 -3.50 -7.84
C GLY A 138 11.82 -2.81 -6.83
N ARG A 139 11.45 -1.53 -7.05
CA ARG A 139 10.69 -0.71 -6.09
C ARG A 139 9.48 -0.03 -6.70
N ASN A 140 8.40 -0.05 -5.95
CA ASN A 140 7.25 0.81 -6.18
C ASN A 140 7.51 2.21 -5.62
N VAL A 141 7.18 3.22 -6.40
CA VAL A 141 7.32 4.64 -6.02
C VAL A 141 6.02 5.36 -6.32
N VAL A 142 5.53 6.15 -5.36
CA VAL A 142 4.34 6.98 -5.59
C VAL A 142 4.70 8.11 -6.55
N MET A 143 3.97 8.16 -7.66
CA MET A 143 4.20 9.13 -8.74
C MET A 143 3.54 10.47 -8.43
N LYS A 144 4.17 11.55 -8.83
CA LYS A 144 3.50 12.86 -8.91
C LYS A 144 2.54 12.82 -10.10
N GLN A 145 1.24 12.95 -9.82
CA GLN A 145 0.17 12.90 -10.82
C GLN A 145 -0.42 14.27 -11.05
N VAL A 146 -0.54 14.67 -12.31
CA VAL A 146 -1.21 15.89 -12.74
C VAL A 146 -2.36 15.50 -13.65
N TYR A 147 -3.59 15.78 -13.22
CA TYR A 147 -4.81 15.60 -13.98
C TYR A 147 -5.24 16.92 -14.59
N THR A 148 -5.47 16.93 -15.88
CA THR A 148 -6.01 18.09 -16.61
C THR A 148 -7.43 17.78 -17.05
N ILE A 149 -8.37 18.68 -16.70
CA ILE A 149 -9.77 18.57 -17.07
C ILE A 149 -10.07 19.65 -18.11
N THR A 150 -10.77 19.27 -19.18
CA THR A 150 -11.31 20.21 -20.17
C THR A 150 -12.82 20.00 -20.27
N GLN A 151 -13.60 21.06 -20.10
CA GLN A 151 -15.03 21.02 -20.40
C GLN A 151 -15.23 21.19 -21.90
N THR A 152 -15.89 20.23 -22.53
CA THR A 152 -16.08 20.14 -23.99
C THR A 152 -17.46 20.62 -24.45
N ALA A 153 -18.41 20.63 -23.50
CA ALA A 153 -19.78 21.14 -23.75
C ALA A 153 -20.26 21.96 -22.56
N PRO A 154 -21.05 23.03 -22.79
CA PRO A 154 -21.63 23.80 -21.71
C PRO A 154 -22.60 22.95 -20.89
N LEU A 155 -22.65 23.20 -19.57
CA LEU A 155 -23.67 22.66 -18.67
C LEU A 155 -24.91 23.55 -18.71
N THR A 156 -26.05 23.00 -18.32
CA THR A 156 -27.30 23.76 -18.15
C THR A 156 -27.60 23.88 -16.65
N LEU A 157 -27.89 25.07 -16.19
CA LEU A 157 -28.44 25.28 -14.86
C LEU A 157 -29.94 24.97 -14.84
N ARG A 158 -30.50 24.60 -13.68
CA ARG A 158 -31.95 24.32 -13.55
C ARG A 158 -32.86 25.45 -13.99
N GLY A 159 -32.36 26.69 -14.05
CA GLY A 159 -33.04 27.85 -14.60
C GLY A 159 -32.90 28.01 -16.13
N GLY A 160 -32.29 27.05 -16.82
CA GLY A 160 -32.10 27.08 -18.29
C GLY A 160 -30.84 27.83 -18.74
N ALA A 161 -30.13 28.52 -17.86
CA ALA A 161 -28.92 29.25 -18.22
C ALA A 161 -27.76 28.28 -18.52
N SER A 162 -26.94 28.65 -19.52
CA SER A 162 -25.73 27.92 -19.90
C SER A 162 -24.59 28.23 -18.95
N LEU A 163 -23.78 27.22 -18.58
CA LEU A 163 -22.63 27.35 -17.70
C LEU A 163 -21.36 26.74 -18.31
N THR A 164 -20.34 27.58 -18.46
CA THR A 164 -18.97 27.15 -18.71
C THR A 164 -18.12 27.42 -17.46
N LEU A 165 -17.48 26.39 -16.93
CA LEU A 165 -16.65 26.49 -15.76
C LEU A 165 -15.33 27.19 -16.08
N PRO A 166 -14.81 28.08 -15.20
CA PRO A 166 -13.71 28.99 -15.54
C PRO A 166 -12.30 28.35 -15.53
N GLY A 167 -12.20 27.07 -15.25
CA GLY A 167 -10.95 26.31 -15.11
C GLY A 167 -10.96 25.42 -13.89
N PHE A 168 -9.92 24.63 -13.72
CA PHE A 168 -9.88 23.57 -12.70
C PHE A 168 -8.57 23.64 -11.90
N THR A 169 -8.64 23.39 -10.59
CA THR A 169 -7.46 23.33 -9.71
C THR A 169 -7.44 21.98 -8.99
N GLN A 170 -6.38 21.20 -9.22
CA GLN A 170 -6.21 19.91 -8.58
C GLN A 170 -5.93 20.06 -7.09
N GLY A 171 -6.67 19.32 -6.29
CA GLY A 171 -6.44 19.10 -4.87
C GLY A 171 -5.69 17.79 -4.61
N ARG A 172 -5.85 17.25 -3.42
CA ARG A 172 -5.17 16.03 -2.99
C ARG A 172 -5.79 14.76 -3.56
N LEU A 173 -5.03 13.68 -3.53
CA LEU A 173 -5.54 12.32 -3.64
C LEU A 173 -6.19 11.91 -2.31
N VAL A 174 -7.36 11.31 -2.37
CA VAL A 174 -8.10 10.75 -1.23
C VAL A 174 -8.39 9.28 -1.53
N ASP A 175 -7.91 8.40 -0.71
CA ASP A 175 -8.29 6.99 -0.68
C ASP A 175 -8.74 6.64 0.74
N PRO A 176 -10.05 6.41 0.98
CA PRO A 176 -10.57 6.18 2.33
C PRO A 176 -9.99 4.96 3.02
N GLU A 177 -9.58 3.92 2.28
CA GLU A 177 -8.98 2.72 2.86
C GLU A 177 -7.54 3.00 3.31
N VAL A 178 -6.75 3.73 2.51
CA VAL A 178 -5.39 4.16 2.86
C VAL A 178 -5.41 5.22 3.96
N ASP A 179 -6.30 6.22 3.82
CA ASP A 179 -6.45 7.33 4.78
C ASP A 179 -6.94 6.86 6.17
N ALA A 180 -7.48 5.62 6.28
CA ALA A 180 -7.84 5.00 7.55
C ALA A 180 -6.64 4.57 8.40
N TYR A 181 -5.44 4.53 7.81
CA TYR A 181 -4.21 4.19 8.49
C TYR A 181 -3.44 5.45 8.89
N SER A 182 -3.12 5.58 10.17
CA SER A 182 -2.24 6.64 10.67
C SER A 182 -0.77 6.33 10.40
N TYR A 183 0.02 7.37 10.10
CA TYR A 183 1.46 7.27 9.90
C TYR A 183 2.21 7.41 11.22
N HIS A 184 3.21 6.56 11.44
CA HIS A 184 4.06 6.58 12.64
C HIS A 184 5.50 6.17 12.31
N THR A 185 6.39 6.50 13.24
CA THR A 185 7.77 5.99 13.28
C THR A 185 8.00 5.39 14.66
N SER A 186 8.59 4.19 14.72
CA SER A 186 8.96 3.52 15.97
C SER A 186 10.14 4.21 16.68
N GLY A 187 10.40 3.83 17.92
CA GLY A 187 11.50 4.39 18.69
C GLY A 187 12.89 4.16 18.08
N ASP A 188 13.05 3.15 17.22
CA ASP A 188 14.27 2.84 16.48
C ASP A 188 14.29 3.33 15.03
N GLY A 189 13.29 4.15 14.64
CA GLY A 189 13.24 4.82 13.33
C GLY A 189 12.54 4.05 12.21
N MET A 190 11.90 2.88 12.50
CA MET A 190 11.13 2.15 11.49
C MET A 190 9.80 2.85 11.22
N ASN A 191 9.54 3.20 9.96
CA ASN A 191 8.25 3.75 9.55
C ASN A 191 7.19 2.66 9.51
N TYR A 192 5.97 2.98 9.98
CA TYR A 192 4.84 2.06 9.93
C TYR A 192 3.50 2.78 9.78
N ARG A 193 2.54 2.09 9.18
CA ARG A 193 1.14 2.48 9.12
C ARG A 193 0.34 1.67 10.12
N LEU A 194 -0.62 2.30 10.79
CA LEU A 194 -1.45 1.64 11.80
C LEU A 194 -2.93 1.93 11.55
N PHE A 195 -3.69 0.88 11.32
CA PHE A 195 -5.14 0.90 11.42
C PHE A 195 -5.55 0.59 12.85
N SER A 196 -6.40 1.45 13.41
CA SER A 196 -6.99 1.24 14.75
C SER A 196 -8.47 0.95 14.60
N PRO A 197 -9.00 -0.15 15.17
CA PRO A 197 -10.41 -0.45 15.12
C PRO A 197 -11.21 0.65 15.82
N ARG A 198 -12.33 1.07 15.22
CA ARG A 198 -13.17 2.15 15.79
C ARG A 198 -13.73 1.73 17.14
N GLN A 199 -13.59 2.59 18.14
CA GLN A 199 -14.30 2.45 19.41
C GLN A 199 -15.78 2.77 19.19
N GLY A 200 -16.69 1.91 19.68
CA GLY A 200 -18.14 2.17 19.64
C GLY A 200 -18.90 1.64 18.42
N GLY A 201 -18.28 0.85 17.55
CA GLY A 201 -18.92 0.27 16.36
C GLY A 201 -19.67 -1.04 16.59
N GLY A 202 -20.42 -1.23 17.67
CA GLY A 202 -21.29 -2.42 17.86
C GLY A 202 -20.58 -3.77 18.05
N TRP A 203 -19.25 -3.78 17.95
CA TRP A 203 -18.36 -4.96 18.10
C TRP A 203 -17.97 -5.23 19.57
N GLU A 204 -18.42 -4.37 20.48
CA GLU A 204 -17.99 -4.37 21.90
C GLU A 204 -18.58 -5.49 22.75
N ARG A 205 -19.41 -6.37 22.19
CA ARG A 205 -20.27 -7.20 23.05
C ARG A 205 -19.65 -8.44 23.65
N ASP A 206 -18.45 -8.92 23.25
CA ASP A 206 -18.10 -10.28 23.71
C ASP A 206 -16.65 -10.58 24.14
N HIS A 207 -15.71 -9.62 24.09
CA HIS A 207 -14.36 -9.96 24.57
C HIS A 207 -13.95 -9.05 25.72
N GLY A 208 -14.10 -9.56 26.92
CA GLY A 208 -13.88 -8.86 28.18
C GLY A 208 -12.65 -7.97 28.19
N ARG A 209 -12.88 -6.68 28.50
CA ARG A 209 -11.87 -5.64 28.76
C ARG A 209 -11.27 -4.90 27.58
N GLY A 210 -11.86 -4.85 26.40
CA GLY A 210 -11.44 -3.93 25.33
C GLY A 210 -10.12 -4.28 24.63
N LYS A 211 -9.47 -5.40 24.94
CA LYS A 211 -8.28 -5.86 24.24
C LYS A 211 -8.63 -6.43 22.85
N ARG A 212 -7.79 -6.14 21.85
CA ARG A 212 -8.03 -6.46 20.43
C ARG A 212 -6.85 -7.22 19.83
N PRO A 213 -7.08 -8.12 18.85
CA PRO A 213 -5.99 -8.74 18.12
C PRO A 213 -5.11 -7.71 17.43
N LEU A 214 -3.86 -8.11 17.17
CA LEU A 214 -2.92 -7.38 16.34
C LEU A 214 -2.54 -8.23 15.13
N ILE A 215 -2.68 -7.68 13.94
CA ILE A 215 -2.22 -8.28 12.69
C ILE A 215 -1.02 -7.49 12.20
N VAL A 216 0.12 -8.16 12.05
CA VAL A 216 1.35 -7.59 11.51
C VAL A 216 1.45 -7.99 10.04
N TRP A 217 1.30 -7.02 9.14
CA TRP A 217 1.45 -7.21 7.70
C TRP A 217 2.87 -6.87 7.27
N LEU A 218 3.58 -7.81 6.67
CA LEU A 218 4.94 -7.66 6.17
C LEU A 218 4.92 -7.63 4.64
N HIS A 219 5.36 -6.52 4.07
CA HIS A 219 5.29 -6.24 2.64
C HIS A 219 6.26 -7.07 1.80
N GLY A 220 6.03 -7.13 0.49
CA GLY A 220 6.95 -7.71 -0.48
C GLY A 220 8.16 -6.83 -0.78
N GLY A 221 9.06 -7.30 -1.64
CA GLY A 221 10.28 -6.57 -1.97
C GLY A 221 10.03 -5.20 -2.62
N GLY A 222 8.97 -5.11 -3.40
CA GLY A 222 8.61 -3.89 -4.13
C GLY A 222 8.23 -2.70 -3.25
N GLU A 223 7.84 -2.92 -2.01
CA GLU A 223 7.34 -1.88 -1.10
C GLU A 223 8.39 -1.41 -0.08
N GLY A 224 9.60 -1.98 -0.10
CA GLY A 224 10.72 -1.51 0.72
C GLY A 224 11.16 -0.10 0.40
N GLY A 225 11.92 0.53 1.29
CA GLY A 225 12.51 1.83 1.07
C GLY A 225 13.54 1.83 -0.07
N LEU A 226 13.84 3.00 -0.58
CA LEU A 226 14.87 3.27 -1.58
C LEU A 226 15.74 4.43 -1.08
N LEU A 227 16.59 4.13 -0.10
CA LEU A 227 17.39 5.15 0.61
C LEU A 227 18.38 5.88 -0.29
N SER A 228 18.82 5.26 -1.41
CA SER A 228 19.67 5.95 -2.40
C SER A 228 19.01 7.19 -3.00
N GLU A 229 17.67 7.23 -3.02
CA GLU A 229 16.87 8.32 -3.57
C GLU A 229 16.12 9.10 -2.46
N ASP A 230 16.52 8.92 -1.20
CA ASP A 230 15.86 9.51 -0.02
C ASP A 230 14.34 9.21 0.01
N TYR A 231 13.96 7.98 -0.41
CA TYR A 231 12.58 7.55 -0.53
C TYR A 231 12.27 6.44 0.49
N TYR A 232 11.68 6.85 1.61
CA TYR A 232 11.29 5.97 2.72
C TYR A 232 10.08 6.56 3.44
N ASP A 233 8.93 6.61 2.75
CA ASP A 233 7.72 7.32 3.20
C ASP A 233 6.55 6.41 3.62
N ASN A 234 6.75 5.09 3.52
CA ASN A 234 5.74 4.06 3.83
C ASN A 234 4.41 4.21 3.06
N GLU A 235 4.41 4.90 1.91
CA GLU A 235 3.24 4.99 1.04
C GLU A 235 3.02 3.71 0.20
N PRO A 236 4.06 3.09 -0.42
CA PRO A 236 3.88 1.91 -1.24
C PRO A 236 3.28 0.72 -0.50
N VAL A 237 3.54 0.58 0.81
CA VAL A 237 3.10 -0.58 1.63
C VAL A 237 1.58 -0.76 1.64
N LEU A 238 0.81 0.34 1.53
CA LEU A 238 -0.65 0.28 1.47
C LEU A 238 -1.21 0.41 0.05
N ARG A 239 -0.46 1.07 -0.86
CA ARG A 239 -0.96 1.41 -2.20
C ARG A 239 -0.61 0.39 -3.27
N ALA A 240 0.45 -0.41 -3.08
CA ALA A 240 0.88 -1.39 -4.08
C ALA A 240 -0.04 -2.61 -4.18
N ASN A 241 -0.70 -2.96 -3.09
CA ASN A 241 -1.61 -4.09 -3.04
C ASN A 241 -2.54 -4.00 -1.82
N ARG A 242 -3.53 -4.89 -1.78
CA ARG A 242 -4.52 -4.91 -0.69
C ARG A 242 -4.09 -5.70 0.56
N GLY A 243 -2.85 -6.11 0.68
CA GLY A 243 -2.42 -7.02 1.74
C GLY A 243 -2.84 -6.57 3.14
N ALA A 244 -2.34 -5.41 3.60
CA ALA A 244 -2.77 -4.85 4.88
C ALA A 244 -4.25 -4.41 4.85
N LEU A 245 -4.69 -3.78 3.75
CA LEU A 245 -6.05 -3.24 3.60
C LEU A 245 -7.13 -4.33 3.67
N GLY A 246 -6.84 -5.55 3.24
CA GLY A 246 -7.76 -6.69 3.36
C GLY A 246 -8.22 -6.88 4.80
N PHE A 247 -7.30 -6.77 5.75
CA PHE A 247 -7.60 -6.95 7.17
C PHE A 247 -8.31 -5.77 7.84
N SER A 248 -8.33 -4.60 7.22
CA SER A 248 -9.07 -3.43 7.73
C SER A 248 -10.49 -3.31 7.17
N THR A 249 -10.89 -4.18 6.25
CA THR A 249 -12.26 -4.21 5.69
C THR A 249 -13.30 -4.48 6.77
N PRO A 250 -14.54 -4.00 6.60
CA PRO A 250 -15.63 -4.31 7.55
C PRO A 250 -15.84 -5.80 7.80
N GLU A 251 -15.65 -6.64 6.76
CA GLU A 251 -15.76 -8.10 6.89
C GLU A 251 -14.65 -8.66 7.79
N ALA A 252 -13.39 -8.34 7.51
CA ALA A 252 -12.27 -8.78 8.33
C ALA A 252 -12.41 -8.30 9.78
N GLN A 253 -12.74 -7.02 9.97
CA GLN A 253 -12.93 -6.45 11.29
C GLN A 253 -14.07 -7.15 12.07
N LYS A 254 -15.11 -7.60 11.39
CA LYS A 254 -16.17 -8.43 12.00
C LYS A 254 -15.64 -9.79 12.44
N ILE A 255 -14.86 -10.47 11.60
CA ILE A 255 -14.31 -11.80 11.86
C ILE A 255 -13.35 -11.77 13.06
N PHE A 256 -12.45 -10.77 13.11
CA PHE A 256 -11.45 -10.63 14.19
C PHE A 256 -12.01 -9.94 15.45
N GLY A 257 -13.26 -9.46 15.44
CA GLY A 257 -13.86 -8.72 16.56
C GLY A 257 -13.24 -7.33 16.75
N GLY A 258 -12.74 -6.72 15.68
CA GLY A 258 -11.99 -5.46 15.68
C GLY A 258 -10.50 -5.69 15.95
N ALA A 259 -9.65 -5.67 14.94
CA ALA A 259 -8.21 -5.87 15.05
C ALA A 259 -7.42 -4.61 14.71
N TYR A 260 -6.31 -4.37 15.43
CA TYR A 260 -5.26 -3.47 14.95
C TYR A 260 -4.56 -4.13 13.76
N VAL A 261 -4.21 -3.33 12.75
CA VAL A 261 -3.40 -3.79 11.63
C VAL A 261 -2.20 -2.86 11.50
N VAL A 262 -1.01 -3.41 11.66
CA VAL A 262 0.24 -2.66 11.48
C VAL A 262 0.96 -3.11 10.23
N ALA A 263 1.40 -2.14 9.43
CA ALA A 263 2.15 -2.34 8.20
C ALA A 263 3.47 -1.55 8.27
N PRO A 264 4.53 -2.14 8.85
CA PRO A 264 5.86 -1.55 8.88
C PRO A 264 6.52 -1.59 7.51
N GLN A 265 7.50 -0.72 7.27
CA GLN A 265 8.32 -0.70 6.06
C GLN A 265 9.78 -1.01 6.41
N ALA A 266 10.38 -1.98 5.70
CA ALA A 266 11.82 -2.15 5.70
C ALA A 266 12.48 -0.98 4.97
N GLU A 267 13.64 -0.55 5.42
CA GLU A 267 14.45 0.47 4.74
C GLU A 267 14.98 -0.03 3.38
N ASP A 268 15.04 -1.36 3.21
CA ASP A 268 15.41 -2.06 1.98
C ASP A 268 14.54 -3.33 1.85
N TYR A 269 15.12 -4.52 1.88
CA TYR A 269 14.46 -5.82 1.83
C TYR A 269 14.49 -6.49 3.19
N TRP A 270 13.40 -7.11 3.63
CA TRP A 270 13.41 -7.97 4.82
C TRP A 270 14.46 -9.09 4.72
N LEU A 271 14.70 -9.60 3.51
CA LEU A 271 15.73 -10.61 3.24
C LEU A 271 17.14 -10.17 3.64
N ALA A 272 17.41 -8.87 3.72
CA ALA A 272 18.70 -8.36 4.18
C ALA A 272 19.01 -8.82 5.62
N ASN A 273 18.00 -9.17 6.42
CA ASN A 273 18.15 -9.80 7.74
C ASN A 273 18.96 -11.11 7.70
N ALA A 274 18.89 -11.87 6.60
CA ALA A 274 19.64 -13.13 6.45
C ALA A 274 21.08 -12.92 6.00
N LEU A 275 21.46 -11.72 5.58
CA LEU A 275 22.79 -11.45 5.03
C LEU A 275 23.82 -11.26 6.17
N PRO A 276 25.06 -11.75 6.03
CA PRO A 276 26.13 -11.47 6.99
C PRO A 276 26.34 -9.96 7.18
N GLY A 277 26.15 -9.47 8.40
CA GLY A 277 26.24 -8.05 8.72
C GLY A 277 25.05 -7.21 8.26
N GLY A 278 23.98 -7.85 7.81
CA GLY A 278 22.70 -7.18 7.49
C GLY A 278 21.99 -6.61 8.72
N PRO A 279 20.92 -5.83 8.49
CA PRO A 279 20.13 -5.23 9.58
C PRO A 279 19.36 -6.31 10.35
N ASP A 280 19.25 -6.17 11.66
CA ASP A 280 18.38 -7.02 12.50
C ASP A 280 16.92 -6.56 12.38
N TYR A 281 16.27 -6.88 11.27
CA TYR A 281 14.86 -6.55 11.10
C TYR A 281 13.95 -7.37 12.00
N SER A 282 14.31 -8.61 12.35
CA SER A 282 13.50 -9.43 13.25
C SER A 282 13.47 -8.82 14.67
N GLY A 283 14.60 -8.36 15.19
CA GLY A 283 14.66 -7.65 16.47
C GLY A 283 13.92 -6.32 16.45
N ARG A 284 14.06 -5.55 15.38
CA ARG A 284 13.36 -4.26 15.21
C ARG A 284 11.85 -4.42 15.10
N LEU A 285 11.37 -5.41 14.32
CA LEU A 285 9.94 -5.75 14.24
C LEU A 285 9.39 -6.17 15.60
N MET A 286 10.12 -7.00 16.35
CA MET A 286 9.70 -7.40 17.69
C MET A 286 9.65 -6.20 18.65
N THR A 287 10.59 -5.26 18.54
CA THR A 287 10.57 -4.02 19.30
C THR A 287 9.33 -3.20 18.98
N LEU A 288 9.01 -3.00 17.71
CA LEU A 288 7.78 -2.33 17.26
C LEU A 288 6.53 -3.02 17.83
N VAL A 289 6.43 -4.35 17.71
CA VAL A 289 5.27 -5.09 18.21
C VAL A 289 5.11 -4.89 19.72
N LYS A 290 6.20 -4.93 20.50
CA LYS A 290 6.18 -4.67 21.94
C LYS A 290 5.78 -3.23 22.26
N GLU A 291 6.22 -2.24 21.51
CA GLU A 291 5.78 -0.84 21.63
C GLU A 291 4.27 -0.71 21.43
N LEU A 292 3.72 -1.38 20.40
CA LEU A 292 2.28 -1.38 20.13
C LEU A 292 1.47 -2.06 21.24
N VAL A 293 1.94 -3.20 21.75
CA VAL A 293 1.33 -3.91 22.89
C VAL A 293 1.32 -3.03 24.15
N HIS A 294 2.37 -2.25 24.36
CA HIS A 294 2.43 -1.31 25.50
C HIS A 294 1.51 -0.11 25.32
N ARG A 295 1.40 0.41 24.09
CA ARG A 295 0.69 1.68 23.79
C ARG A 295 -0.81 1.49 23.59
N TYR A 296 -1.24 0.34 23.06
CA TYR A 296 -2.62 0.06 22.71
C TYR A 296 -3.16 -1.17 23.48
N PRO A 297 -4.46 -1.29 23.66
CA PRO A 297 -5.07 -2.46 24.29
C PRO A 297 -5.04 -3.68 23.36
N VAL A 298 -3.84 -4.16 23.05
CA VAL A 298 -3.62 -5.36 22.25
C VAL A 298 -3.82 -6.61 23.08
N ASP A 299 -4.52 -7.60 22.53
CA ASP A 299 -4.60 -8.93 23.09
C ASP A 299 -3.35 -9.73 22.73
N THR A 300 -2.47 -9.91 23.69
CA THR A 300 -1.19 -10.60 23.49
C THR A 300 -1.34 -12.09 23.17
N GLN A 301 -2.51 -12.68 23.38
CA GLN A 301 -2.78 -14.07 22.96
C GLN A 301 -3.20 -14.15 21.49
N ARG A 302 -3.54 -13.03 20.85
CA ARG A 302 -4.02 -12.96 19.45
C ARG A 302 -3.19 -11.97 18.63
N ILE A 303 -1.90 -12.26 18.49
CA ILE A 303 -0.99 -11.54 17.60
C ILE A 303 -0.68 -12.45 16.43
N TYR A 304 -0.94 -11.96 15.22
CA TYR A 304 -0.77 -12.71 13.98
C TYR A 304 0.28 -12.05 13.09
N VAL A 305 1.10 -12.84 12.42
CA VAL A 305 2.06 -12.35 11.42
C VAL A 305 1.67 -12.87 10.04
N VAL A 306 1.59 -11.96 9.09
CA VAL A 306 1.21 -12.24 7.68
C VAL A 306 2.15 -11.47 6.78
N GLY A 307 2.66 -12.08 5.74
CA GLY A 307 3.52 -11.35 4.81
C GLY A 307 3.64 -12.04 3.46
N CYS A 308 3.97 -11.27 2.42
CA CYS A 308 4.08 -11.78 1.07
C CYS A 308 5.52 -11.71 0.55
N SER A 309 5.94 -12.72 -0.24
CA SER A 309 7.25 -12.74 -0.89
C SER A 309 8.39 -12.54 0.13
N ASN A 310 9.09 -11.45 0.06
CA ASN A 310 10.06 -10.97 1.03
C ASN A 310 9.51 -10.91 2.46
N GLY A 311 8.27 -10.42 2.64
CA GLY A 311 7.56 -10.44 3.92
C GLY A 311 7.10 -11.84 4.32
N GLY A 312 6.90 -12.75 3.37
CA GLY A 312 6.64 -14.16 3.64
C GLY A 312 7.86 -14.86 4.27
N TYR A 313 9.07 -14.55 3.77
CA TYR A 313 10.32 -14.93 4.44
C TYR A 313 10.34 -14.39 5.88
N MET A 314 10.12 -13.11 6.06
CA MET A 314 10.19 -12.50 7.39
C MET A 314 9.10 -13.03 8.33
N SER A 315 7.93 -13.46 7.81
CA SER A 315 6.90 -14.11 8.62
C SER A 315 7.38 -15.46 9.18
N LEU A 316 8.09 -16.23 8.37
CA LEU A 316 8.73 -17.48 8.83
C LEU A 316 9.86 -17.21 9.80
N GLU A 317 10.70 -16.22 9.51
CA GLU A 317 11.83 -15.84 10.40
C GLU A 317 11.33 -15.38 11.76
N MET A 318 10.27 -14.53 11.81
CA MET A 318 9.68 -14.09 13.07
C MET A 318 9.17 -15.26 13.93
N THR A 319 8.56 -16.28 13.31
CA THR A 319 8.06 -17.45 14.04
C THR A 319 9.16 -18.45 14.38
N ASN A 320 10.26 -18.48 13.62
CA ASN A 320 11.44 -19.26 13.93
C ASN A 320 12.27 -18.67 15.10
N VAL A 321 12.37 -17.33 15.16
CA VAL A 321 13.17 -16.65 16.20
C VAL A 321 12.36 -16.44 17.49
N TYR A 322 11.06 -16.18 17.38
CA TYR A 322 10.19 -15.85 18.51
C TYR A 322 9.12 -16.93 18.69
N HIS A 323 9.56 -18.08 19.21
CA HIS A 323 8.67 -19.16 19.60
C HIS A 323 7.61 -18.69 20.61
N ASP A 324 6.42 -19.24 20.58
CA ASP A 324 5.32 -18.95 21.52
C ASP A 324 4.90 -17.47 21.58
N PHE A 325 5.14 -16.69 20.52
CA PHE A 325 4.77 -15.28 20.49
C PHE A 325 3.60 -14.98 19.56
N PHE A 326 3.51 -15.64 18.41
CA PHE A 326 2.46 -15.45 17.43
C PHE A 326 1.43 -16.55 17.51
N ALA A 327 0.14 -16.18 17.52
CA ALA A 327 -0.96 -17.15 17.55
C ALA A 327 -1.13 -17.87 16.21
N ALA A 328 -0.80 -17.20 15.09
CA ALA A 328 -0.76 -17.80 13.76
C ALA A 328 0.18 -17.05 12.84
N SER A 329 0.66 -17.75 11.80
CA SER A 329 1.48 -17.21 10.72
C SER A 329 0.87 -17.52 9.36
N VAL A 330 0.89 -16.54 8.44
CA VAL A 330 0.45 -16.71 7.05
C VAL A 330 1.56 -16.24 6.10
N PRO A 331 2.57 -17.07 5.82
CA PRO A 331 3.58 -16.80 4.81
C PRO A 331 2.99 -17.00 3.41
N ILE A 332 3.02 -15.95 2.57
CA ILE A 332 2.45 -15.95 1.22
C ILE A 332 3.58 -15.86 0.22
N CYS A 333 3.70 -16.82 -0.71
CA CYS A 333 4.81 -16.94 -1.67
C CYS A 333 6.17 -16.59 -1.04
N GLY A 334 6.37 -17.03 0.23
CA GLY A 334 7.53 -16.67 1.04
C GLY A 334 8.80 -17.31 0.53
N VAL A 335 9.92 -16.59 0.64
CA VAL A 335 11.23 -17.07 0.23
C VAL A 335 11.84 -17.93 1.34
N VAL A 336 12.29 -19.11 0.99
CA VAL A 336 13.02 -20.06 1.87
C VAL A 336 14.37 -20.40 1.27
N ALA A 337 14.40 -20.66 -0.05
CA ALA A 337 15.58 -21.06 -0.78
C ALA A 337 15.53 -20.60 -2.25
N ASP A 338 16.67 -20.79 -2.95
CA ASP A 338 16.82 -20.55 -4.40
C ASP A 338 16.47 -19.10 -4.84
N PHE A 339 16.63 -18.14 -3.95
CA PHE A 339 16.41 -16.73 -4.22
C PHE A 339 17.46 -15.87 -3.47
N PRO A 340 18.03 -14.82 -4.08
CA PRO A 340 17.87 -14.40 -5.48
C PRO A 340 18.58 -15.32 -6.51
N THR A 341 19.39 -16.25 -6.04
CA THR A 341 20.14 -17.21 -6.87
C THR A 341 19.88 -18.64 -6.45
N ALA A 342 19.85 -19.55 -7.42
CA ALA A 342 19.76 -20.98 -7.16
C ALA A 342 20.88 -21.45 -6.22
N GLY A 343 20.54 -22.36 -5.29
CA GLY A 343 21.44 -22.89 -4.28
C GLY A 343 21.57 -22.04 -3.01
N THR A 344 20.92 -20.88 -2.95
CA THR A 344 20.84 -20.08 -1.71
C THR A 344 19.83 -20.72 -0.73
N THR A 345 20.18 -20.88 0.53
CA THR A 345 19.27 -21.28 1.60
C THR A 345 19.19 -20.18 2.63
N LEU A 346 18.00 -19.61 2.80
CA LEU A 346 17.75 -18.51 3.75
C LEU A 346 17.19 -19.04 5.07
N ILE A 347 16.34 -20.07 5.01
CA ILE A 347 15.80 -20.75 6.19
C ILE A 347 16.05 -22.26 6.00
N THR A 348 16.75 -22.85 6.94
CA THR A 348 17.10 -24.28 6.91
C THR A 348 15.93 -25.15 7.33
N ASP A 349 15.94 -26.44 6.95
CA ASP A 349 14.95 -27.41 7.41
C ASP A 349 14.90 -27.55 8.93
N ALA A 350 16.03 -27.39 9.61
CA ALA A 350 16.07 -27.39 11.07
C ALA A 350 15.29 -26.23 11.66
N GLN A 351 15.42 -25.03 11.09
CA GLN A 351 14.67 -23.85 11.47
C GLN A 351 13.17 -24.00 11.15
N LEU A 352 12.83 -24.50 9.96
CA LEU A 352 11.43 -24.77 9.59
C LEU A 352 10.77 -25.78 10.53
N LYS A 353 11.48 -26.86 10.92
CA LYS A 353 11.00 -27.87 11.88
C LYS A 353 10.79 -27.32 13.28
N ALA A 354 11.53 -26.28 13.65
CA ALA A 354 11.43 -25.64 14.95
C ALA A 354 10.23 -24.68 15.07
N ILE A 355 9.57 -24.34 13.95
CA ILE A 355 8.38 -23.49 13.96
C ILE A 355 7.20 -24.27 14.55
N ASP A 356 6.74 -23.89 15.73
CA ASP A 356 5.57 -24.44 16.41
C ASP A 356 4.30 -23.61 16.24
N THR A 357 4.43 -22.36 15.76
CA THR A 357 3.32 -21.47 15.44
C THR A 357 2.45 -22.08 14.34
N PRO A 358 1.11 -22.21 14.57
CA PRO A 358 0.18 -22.64 13.51
C PRO A 358 0.37 -21.82 12.24
N SER A 359 0.70 -22.48 11.13
CA SER A 359 1.09 -21.84 9.89
C SER A 359 0.22 -22.25 8.72
N TRP A 360 -0.24 -21.28 7.91
CA TRP A 360 -0.96 -21.53 6.68
C TRP A 360 -0.26 -20.83 5.51
N LEU A 361 0.46 -21.60 4.71
CA LEU A 361 1.19 -21.12 3.55
C LEU A 361 0.28 -20.99 2.34
N VAL A 362 0.49 -19.94 1.55
CA VAL A 362 -0.29 -19.69 0.32
C VAL A 362 0.67 -19.37 -0.82
N CYS A 363 0.52 -20.03 -1.97
CA CYS A 363 1.33 -19.76 -3.16
C CYS A 363 0.55 -20.07 -4.45
N SER A 364 1.20 -19.85 -5.58
CA SER A 364 0.71 -20.22 -6.89
C SER A 364 1.75 -21.10 -7.61
N ALA A 365 1.30 -22.16 -8.26
CA ALA A 365 2.15 -23.01 -9.09
C ALA A 365 2.76 -22.26 -10.29
N ALA A 366 2.10 -21.18 -10.74
CA ALA A 366 2.58 -20.33 -11.82
C ALA A 366 3.44 -19.14 -11.35
N ASP A 367 4.01 -19.19 -10.13
CA ASP A 367 4.88 -18.13 -9.62
C ASP A 367 6.22 -18.08 -10.39
N PRO A 368 6.50 -17.00 -11.18
CA PRO A 368 7.72 -16.89 -11.95
C PRO A 368 8.88 -16.26 -11.16
N VAL A 369 8.64 -15.82 -9.92
CA VAL A 369 9.59 -15.04 -9.10
C VAL A 369 10.17 -15.88 -7.99
N VAL A 370 9.31 -16.54 -7.21
CA VAL A 370 9.70 -17.44 -6.10
C VAL A 370 9.17 -18.84 -6.42
N PRO A 371 10.03 -19.75 -6.93
CA PRO A 371 9.61 -21.10 -7.30
C PRO A 371 8.92 -21.80 -6.13
N PRO A 372 7.64 -22.21 -6.25
CA PRO A 372 6.87 -22.70 -5.11
C PRO A 372 7.42 -24.01 -4.55
N ASP A 373 7.95 -24.90 -5.41
CA ASP A 373 8.46 -26.23 -5.01
C ASP A 373 9.61 -26.16 -3.99
N ALA A 374 10.55 -25.23 -4.20
CA ALA A 374 11.69 -25.02 -3.31
C ALA A 374 11.35 -24.15 -2.09
N ASN A 375 10.20 -23.51 -2.10
CA ASN A 375 9.80 -22.51 -1.11
C ASN A 375 8.53 -22.91 -0.36
N SER A 376 7.36 -22.35 -0.68
CA SER A 376 6.12 -22.60 0.07
C SER A 376 5.72 -24.07 0.14
N VAL A 377 5.86 -24.82 -0.96
CA VAL A 377 5.53 -26.26 -1.02
C VAL A 377 6.51 -27.07 -0.15
N HIS A 378 7.81 -26.78 -0.24
CA HIS A 378 8.82 -27.40 0.61
C HIS A 378 8.57 -27.08 2.10
N ALA A 379 8.43 -25.79 2.43
CA ALA A 379 8.23 -25.36 3.81
C ALA A 379 6.98 -25.99 4.44
N SER A 380 5.88 -26.11 3.68
CA SER A 380 4.65 -26.73 4.18
C SER A 380 4.79 -28.22 4.54
N LYS A 381 5.73 -28.91 3.93
CA LYS A 381 6.04 -30.34 4.24
C LYS A 381 6.95 -30.48 5.46
N VAL A 382 7.71 -29.43 5.78
CA VAL A 382 8.73 -29.44 6.84
C VAL A 382 8.21 -28.85 8.15
N ILE A 383 7.43 -27.78 8.08
CA ILE A 383 6.79 -27.15 9.26
C ILE A 383 5.72 -28.08 9.82
N PRO A 384 5.75 -28.42 11.13
CA PRO A 384 4.76 -29.31 11.72
C PRO A 384 3.32 -28.77 11.55
N HIS A 385 2.43 -29.62 11.05
CA HIS A 385 0.99 -29.32 10.90
C HIS A 385 0.66 -28.09 10.04
N ALA A 386 1.58 -27.65 9.19
CA ALA A 386 1.33 -26.53 8.29
C ALA A 386 0.23 -26.86 7.26
N ILE A 387 -0.58 -25.87 6.95
CA ILE A 387 -1.57 -25.94 5.86
C ILE A 387 -0.95 -25.28 4.63
N LEU A 388 -1.22 -25.84 3.45
CA LEU A 388 -0.85 -25.26 2.15
C LEU A 388 -2.10 -25.02 1.31
N SER A 389 -2.22 -23.79 0.79
CA SER A 389 -3.10 -23.50 -0.34
C SER A 389 -2.24 -23.12 -1.55
N GLU A 390 -2.19 -24.03 -2.50
CA GLU A 390 -1.50 -23.84 -3.78
C GLU A 390 -2.53 -23.61 -4.89
N TYR A 391 -2.48 -22.45 -5.53
CA TYR A 391 -3.35 -22.10 -6.66
C TYR A 391 -2.66 -22.36 -7.98
N PRO A 392 -3.36 -22.84 -9.03
CA PRO A 392 -2.73 -23.04 -10.34
C PRO A 392 -2.16 -21.75 -10.93
N THR A 393 -2.88 -20.67 -10.80
CA THR A 393 -2.54 -19.29 -11.25
C THR A 393 -3.13 -18.27 -10.29
N VAL A 394 -2.87 -16.99 -10.51
CA VAL A 394 -3.54 -15.91 -9.78
C VAL A 394 -4.56 -15.26 -10.72
N THR A 395 -5.84 -15.62 -10.53
CA THR A 395 -6.95 -15.11 -11.35
C THR A 395 -8.11 -14.67 -10.46
N ARG A 396 -8.61 -13.47 -10.70
CA ARG A 396 -9.77 -12.94 -9.97
C ARG A 396 -10.61 -12.04 -10.88
N ASN A 397 -11.95 -12.18 -10.81
CA ASN A 397 -12.91 -11.40 -11.61
C ASN A 397 -12.60 -11.37 -13.12
N GLY A 398 -12.08 -12.48 -13.66
CA GLY A 398 -11.72 -12.60 -15.07
C GLY A 398 -10.37 -11.96 -15.44
N ILE A 399 -9.64 -11.40 -14.49
CA ILE A 399 -8.30 -10.84 -14.69
C ILE A 399 -7.27 -11.86 -14.18
N THR A 400 -6.28 -12.17 -15.02
CA THR A 400 -5.13 -12.99 -14.64
C THR A 400 -3.98 -12.07 -14.29
N TYR A 401 -3.48 -12.20 -13.05
CA TYR A 401 -2.35 -11.45 -12.51
C TYR A 401 -1.05 -12.24 -12.65
N ASN A 402 0.07 -11.60 -12.32
CA ASN A 402 1.34 -12.31 -12.16
C ASN A 402 1.18 -13.43 -11.13
N GLY A 403 1.64 -14.64 -11.46
CA GLY A 403 1.55 -15.82 -10.58
C GLY A 403 2.16 -15.61 -9.18
N HIS A 404 3.08 -14.67 -9.05
CA HIS A 404 3.66 -14.29 -7.76
C HIS A 404 2.66 -13.61 -6.80
N TRP A 405 1.58 -13.01 -7.30
CA TRP A 405 0.69 -12.16 -6.50
C TRP A 405 -0.39 -12.94 -5.73
N SER A 406 -0.05 -14.10 -5.21
CA SER A 406 -0.99 -14.96 -4.45
C SER A 406 -1.52 -14.30 -3.16
N TRP A 407 -0.94 -13.20 -2.71
CA TRP A 407 -1.49 -12.37 -1.63
C TRP A 407 -2.88 -11.80 -1.93
N ILE A 408 -3.25 -11.68 -3.20
CA ILE A 408 -4.60 -11.27 -3.62
C ILE A 408 -5.65 -12.19 -3.00
N TYR A 409 -5.41 -13.48 -2.98
CA TYR A 409 -6.33 -14.46 -2.40
C TYR A 409 -6.48 -14.27 -0.88
N VAL A 410 -5.36 -14.07 -0.17
CA VAL A 410 -5.40 -13.85 1.29
C VAL A 410 -6.08 -12.53 1.65
N ALA A 411 -5.80 -11.45 0.90
CA ALA A 411 -6.44 -10.14 1.08
C ALA A 411 -7.95 -10.15 0.81
N ARG A 412 -8.47 -11.23 0.21
CA ARG A 412 -9.89 -11.43 -0.12
C ARG A 412 -10.53 -12.59 0.66
N ASN A 413 -9.84 -13.14 1.67
CA ASN A 413 -10.32 -14.26 2.47
C ASN A 413 -10.68 -15.51 1.63
N ASP A 414 -10.00 -15.70 0.49
CA ASP A 414 -10.33 -16.76 -0.46
C ASP A 414 -9.85 -18.15 0.01
N PRO A 415 -8.58 -18.35 0.51
CA PRO A 415 -8.09 -19.66 0.90
C PRO A 415 -9.01 -20.34 1.91
N GLN A 416 -9.31 -21.65 1.67
CA GLN A 416 -10.20 -22.44 2.50
C GLN A 416 -9.58 -23.81 2.83
N HIS A 417 -9.73 -24.22 4.09
CA HIS A 417 -9.32 -25.54 4.58
C HIS A 417 -10.31 -26.01 5.64
N ASP A 418 -10.77 -27.25 5.55
CA ASP A 418 -11.75 -27.88 6.46
C ASP A 418 -12.99 -27.02 6.71
N GLY A 419 -13.52 -26.40 5.64
CA GLY A 419 -14.72 -25.56 5.69
C GLY A 419 -14.54 -24.20 6.34
N ARG A 420 -13.32 -23.78 6.63
CA ARG A 420 -13.00 -22.47 7.18
C ARG A 420 -12.16 -21.67 6.21
N HIS A 421 -12.51 -20.41 5.98
CA HIS A 421 -11.66 -19.47 5.28
C HIS A 421 -10.49 -19.02 6.17
N ILE A 422 -9.43 -18.50 5.52
CA ILE A 422 -8.17 -18.20 6.19
C ILE A 422 -8.30 -17.18 7.33
N TRP A 423 -9.14 -16.14 7.19
CA TRP A 423 -9.33 -15.17 8.27
C TRP A 423 -10.05 -15.76 9.48
N GLN A 424 -11.06 -16.63 9.25
CA GLN A 424 -11.75 -17.36 10.33
C GLN A 424 -10.80 -18.35 11.02
N TRP A 425 -9.93 -19.00 10.24
CA TRP A 425 -8.90 -19.88 10.79
C TRP A 425 -7.92 -19.09 11.66
N MET A 426 -7.37 -17.96 11.17
CA MET A 426 -6.51 -17.08 11.97
C MET A 426 -7.21 -16.64 13.26
N ALA A 427 -8.44 -16.10 13.15
CA ALA A 427 -9.19 -15.58 14.29
C ALA A 427 -9.54 -16.66 15.34
N SER A 428 -9.48 -17.94 14.97
CA SER A 428 -9.67 -19.09 15.89
C SER A 428 -8.41 -19.50 16.64
N LYS A 429 -7.24 -18.89 16.32
CA LYS A 429 -5.96 -19.22 16.94
C LYS A 429 -5.64 -18.25 18.08
N GLU A 430 -5.26 -18.83 19.20
CA GLU A 430 -4.80 -18.12 20.40
C GLU A 430 -3.57 -18.83 20.93
N LEU A 431 -2.64 -18.07 21.51
CA LEU A 431 -1.55 -18.68 22.26
C LEU A 431 -2.14 -19.45 23.44
N SER A 432 -1.91 -20.76 23.49
CA SER A 432 -2.28 -21.55 24.65
C SER A 432 -1.49 -21.07 25.87
N ASN A 433 -2.18 -20.81 26.98
CA ASN A 433 -1.53 -20.61 28.26
C ASN A 433 -0.87 -21.94 28.70
N HIS A 434 0.24 -22.32 28.10
CA HIS A 434 1.11 -23.31 28.65
C HIS A 434 1.92 -22.65 29.78
N ARG A 435 1.34 -22.63 30.98
CA ARG A 435 2.08 -22.48 32.22
C ARG A 435 2.45 -23.85 32.77
#